data_0ac9108e8c7d1b6e76b60d9068a542f4
#
_entry.id   0ac9108e8c7d1b6e76b60d9068a542f4
#
_cell.length_a   1.000
_cell.length_b   1.000
_cell.length_c   1.000
_cell.angle_alpha   90.00
_cell.angle_beta   90.00
_cell.angle_gamma   90.00
#
_symmetry.space_group_name_H-M   'P 1'
#
loop_
_entity.id
_entity.type
_entity.pdbx_description
1 polymer ?
#
loop_
_entity_poly.entity_id
_entity_poly.type
_entity_poly.pdbx_seq_one_letter_code
_entity_poly.pdbx_strand_id
1 'polypeptide(L)'
;MNKLKIFLVAIAAIAFSSCDKWMDINTDPNYPSEIPTAMPITSGMGSSATVIGGQYAILGSLWAQHFTQDNTANQYKAWDAYNVTSSVMNSEYLKLYAYSLTDFKKAIKRSAEVEDWNNYLIATVMEAYVFQVLADLYGAVPYFEACKADEGITTPKFDSGEEIYTDLFARLDDALSKDFKAATCTDPGKADLVFGGN
;
A
#
# COMPACT_ATOMS: atom_id res chain seq x y z
N MET A 1 19.03 64.17 13.70
CA MET A 1 18.10 63.49 12.76
C MET A 1 18.65 62.20 12.17
N ASN A 2 19.93 62.06 11.95
CA ASN A 2 20.50 60.90 11.28
C ASN A 2 20.58 59.61 12.14
N LYS A 3 20.81 59.70 13.45
CA LYS A 3 20.91 58.55 14.34
C LYS A 3 19.57 57.79 14.52
N LEU A 4 18.44 58.53 14.56
CA LEU A 4 17.10 57.91 14.66
C LEU A 4 16.73 57.18 13.39
N LYS A 5 17.11 57.73 12.21
CA LYS A 5 16.85 57.09 10.93
C LYS A 5 17.66 55.81 10.77
N ILE A 6 18.94 55.79 11.22
CA ILE A 6 19.78 54.59 11.19
C ILE A 6 19.22 53.53 12.12
N PHE A 7 18.73 53.92 13.31
CA PHE A 7 18.13 52.99 14.26
C PHE A 7 16.83 52.35 13.71
N LEU A 8 15.99 53.12 13.05
CA LEU A 8 14.78 52.63 12.37
C LEU A 8 15.09 51.68 11.22
N VAL A 9 16.12 51.97 10.42
CA VAL A 9 16.54 51.09 9.31
C VAL A 9 17.13 49.78 9.86
N ALA A 10 17.88 49.82 10.97
CA ALA A 10 18.40 48.61 11.60
C ALA A 10 17.30 47.73 12.19
N ILE A 11 16.27 48.30 12.80
CA ILE A 11 15.09 47.54 13.28
C ILE A 11 14.31 46.94 12.14
N ALA A 12 14.14 47.66 11.01
CA ALA A 12 13.48 47.14 9.81
C ALA A 12 14.27 45.97 9.21
N ALA A 13 15.60 46.07 9.13
CA ALA A 13 16.46 44.98 8.62
C ALA A 13 16.40 43.73 9.49
N ILE A 14 16.29 43.85 10.81
CA ILE A 14 16.12 42.71 11.72
C ILE A 14 14.72 42.08 11.60
N ALA A 15 13.69 42.88 11.33
CA ALA A 15 12.33 42.38 11.12
C ALA A 15 12.16 41.58 9.83
N PHE A 16 12.99 41.86 8.81
CA PHE A 16 13.01 41.08 7.55
C PHE A 16 13.86 39.81 7.60
N SER A 17 14.71 39.62 8.62
CA SER A 17 15.50 38.39 8.79
C SER A 17 14.81 37.34 9.65
N SER A 18 13.56 37.56 10.05
CA SER A 18 12.81 36.69 10.96
C SER A 18 12.08 35.58 10.19
N CYS A 19 12.62 34.38 10.27
CA CYS A 19 11.86 33.14 10.30
C CYS A 19 11.24 32.59 9.02
N ASP A 20 12.04 32.25 8.04
CA ASP A 20 11.59 31.30 6.99
C ASP A 20 11.29 29.89 7.61
N LYS A 21 12.03 29.51 8.64
CA LYS A 21 11.83 28.17 9.28
C LYS A 21 10.70 28.08 10.29
N TRP A 22 10.26 29.20 10.87
CA TRP A 22 9.18 29.17 11.88
C TRP A 22 7.78 29.21 11.25
N MET A 23 7.67 29.63 10.00
CA MET A 23 6.41 29.65 9.25
C MET A 23 6.24 28.46 8.30
N ASP A 24 7.18 27.52 8.25
CA ASP A 24 7.04 26.28 7.50
C ASP A 24 6.25 25.25 8.32
N ILE A 25 4.98 25.57 8.55
CA ILE A 25 3.99 24.68 9.16
C ILE A 25 3.55 23.54 8.23
N ASN A 26 4.03 23.52 6.98
CA ASN A 26 3.72 22.44 6.04
C ASN A 26 4.62 21.22 6.25
N THR A 27 5.70 21.34 7.00
CA THR A 27 6.54 20.19 7.38
C THR A 27 6.16 19.75 8.78
N ASP A 28 5.33 18.71 8.89
CA ASP A 28 5.00 18.12 10.18
C ASP A 28 6.26 17.48 10.80
N PRO A 29 6.77 17.99 11.94
CA PRO A 29 7.97 17.45 12.58
C PRO A 29 7.77 16.02 13.11
N ASN A 30 6.52 15.56 13.24
CA ASN A 30 6.18 14.21 13.65
C ASN A 30 5.98 13.25 12.45
N TYR A 31 6.01 13.78 11.21
CA TYR A 31 5.90 12.96 10.02
C TYR A 31 7.31 12.73 9.45
N PRO A 32 7.83 11.50 9.49
CA PRO A 32 9.16 11.23 8.96
C PRO A 32 9.20 11.53 7.47
N SER A 33 10.14 12.37 7.04
CA SER A 33 10.35 12.72 5.63
C SER A 33 10.85 11.53 4.80
N GLU A 34 11.45 10.55 5.46
CA GLU A 34 11.90 9.30 4.85
C GLU A 34 11.43 8.12 5.70
N ILE A 35 10.74 7.19 5.07
CA ILE A 35 10.29 5.93 5.67
C ILE A 35 11.20 4.82 5.16
N PRO A 36 11.77 3.95 6.04
CA PRO A 36 12.50 2.77 5.61
C PRO A 36 11.68 1.91 4.64
N THR A 37 12.33 1.35 3.62
CA THR A 37 11.67 0.54 2.56
C THR A 37 10.81 -0.60 3.11
N ALA A 38 11.23 -1.20 4.23
CA ALA A 38 10.53 -2.31 4.85
C ALA A 38 9.22 -1.93 5.59
N MET A 39 9.06 -0.68 6.05
CA MET A 39 7.86 -0.30 6.82
C MET A 39 6.54 -0.41 6.04
N PRO A 40 6.43 0.11 4.81
CA PRO A 40 5.22 -0.07 4.00
C PRO A 40 4.95 -1.55 3.70
N ILE A 41 5.98 -2.40 3.57
CA ILE A 41 5.83 -3.84 3.38
C ILE A 41 5.10 -4.46 4.57
N THR A 42 5.56 -4.19 5.79
CA THR A 42 4.93 -4.67 7.02
C THR A 42 3.46 -4.22 7.13
N SER A 43 3.19 -2.94 6.85
CA SER A 43 1.83 -2.38 6.87
C SER A 43 0.93 -3.05 5.83
N GLY A 44 1.42 -3.18 4.59
CA GLY A 44 0.70 -3.85 3.51
C GLY A 44 0.40 -5.33 3.81
N MET A 45 1.39 -6.07 4.36
CA MET A 45 1.22 -7.47 4.79
C MET A 45 0.16 -7.60 5.89
N GLY A 46 0.23 -6.77 6.94
CA GLY A 46 -0.74 -6.78 8.03
C GLY A 46 -2.16 -6.49 7.55
N SER A 47 -2.31 -5.50 6.67
CA SER A 47 -3.60 -5.15 6.05
C SER A 47 -4.14 -6.28 5.18
N SER A 48 -3.29 -6.88 4.34
CA SER A 48 -3.67 -8.03 3.50
C SER A 48 -4.11 -9.22 4.33
N ALA A 49 -3.34 -9.58 5.36
CA ALA A 49 -3.64 -10.69 6.24
C ALA A 49 -4.99 -10.50 6.97
N THR A 50 -5.29 -9.26 7.39
CA THR A 50 -6.56 -8.95 8.06
C THR A 50 -7.77 -9.16 7.15
N VAL A 51 -7.66 -8.81 5.88
CA VAL A 51 -8.76 -8.95 4.91
C VAL A 51 -8.86 -10.38 4.39
N ILE A 52 -7.75 -10.91 3.85
CA ILE A 52 -7.73 -12.21 3.17
C ILE A 52 -7.90 -13.34 4.19
N GLY A 53 -7.20 -13.28 5.33
CA GLY A 53 -7.33 -14.22 6.42
C GLY A 53 -8.59 -14.03 7.29
N GLY A 54 -9.34 -12.95 7.07
CA GLY A 54 -10.59 -12.63 7.75
C GLY A 54 -11.82 -12.96 6.90
N GLN A 55 -12.47 -11.93 6.38
CA GLN A 55 -13.76 -12.08 5.70
C GLN A 55 -13.70 -12.95 4.42
N TYR A 56 -12.60 -12.87 3.64
CA TYR A 56 -12.47 -13.70 2.44
C TYR A 56 -12.26 -15.18 2.79
N ALA A 57 -11.49 -15.47 3.85
CA ALA A 57 -11.34 -16.85 4.32
C ALA A 57 -12.66 -17.44 4.83
N ILE A 58 -13.48 -16.63 5.53
CA ILE A 58 -14.83 -17.06 5.98
C ILE A 58 -15.72 -17.34 4.78
N LEU A 59 -15.79 -16.41 3.81
CA LEU A 59 -16.60 -16.60 2.60
C LEU A 59 -16.16 -17.85 1.83
N GLY A 60 -14.87 -17.99 1.58
CA GLY A 60 -14.31 -19.13 0.86
C GLY A 60 -14.59 -20.46 1.57
N SER A 61 -14.48 -20.49 2.91
CA SER A 61 -14.76 -21.69 3.69
C SER A 61 -16.24 -22.09 3.70
N LEU A 62 -17.16 -21.11 3.74
CA LEU A 62 -18.58 -21.37 3.59
C LEU A 62 -18.92 -21.89 2.18
N TRP A 63 -18.36 -21.27 1.15
CA TRP A 63 -18.62 -21.66 -0.25
C TRP A 63 -17.98 -22.98 -0.64
N ALA A 64 -16.81 -23.31 -0.06
CA ALA A 64 -16.19 -24.62 -0.20
C ALA A 64 -16.86 -25.69 0.71
N GLN A 65 -17.90 -25.32 1.48
CA GLN A 65 -18.64 -26.22 2.38
C GLN A 65 -17.74 -26.89 3.45
N HIS A 66 -16.67 -26.25 3.87
CA HIS A 66 -15.84 -26.72 4.98
C HIS A 66 -16.56 -26.53 6.31
N PHE A 67 -17.39 -25.51 6.43
CA PHE A 67 -18.31 -25.32 7.56
C PHE A 67 -19.56 -24.59 7.08
N THR A 68 -20.60 -24.55 7.91
CA THR A 68 -21.86 -23.88 7.67
C THR A 68 -22.23 -23.02 8.86
N GLN A 69 -23.09 -22.05 8.63
CA GLN A 69 -23.63 -21.21 9.68
C GLN A 69 -24.57 -22.01 10.58
N ASP A 70 -24.48 -21.82 11.90
CA ASP A 70 -25.47 -22.38 12.83
C ASP A 70 -26.89 -21.93 12.46
N ASN A 71 -27.87 -22.82 12.60
CA ASN A 71 -29.24 -22.57 12.19
C ASN A 71 -29.92 -21.36 12.89
N THR A 72 -29.46 -21.02 14.09
CA THR A 72 -29.97 -19.88 14.88
C THR A 72 -29.18 -18.58 14.64
N ALA A 73 -27.97 -18.65 14.06
CA ALA A 73 -27.12 -17.52 13.77
C ALA A 73 -27.51 -16.85 12.45
N ASN A 74 -27.35 -15.52 12.39
CA ASN A 74 -27.75 -14.73 11.22
C ASN A 74 -26.57 -14.03 10.52
N GLN A 75 -25.38 -14.01 11.10
CA GLN A 75 -24.26 -13.18 10.66
C GLN A 75 -23.85 -13.45 9.21
N TYR A 76 -23.69 -14.71 8.83
CA TYR A 76 -23.26 -15.14 7.50
C TYR A 76 -24.31 -15.96 6.75
N LYS A 77 -25.57 -15.91 7.19
CA LYS A 77 -26.65 -16.73 6.63
C LYS A 77 -26.85 -16.51 5.12
N ALA A 78 -26.72 -15.26 4.68
CA ALA A 78 -26.81 -14.95 3.26
C ALA A 78 -25.64 -15.54 2.46
N TRP A 79 -24.43 -15.50 3.03
CA TRP A 79 -23.23 -16.06 2.38
C TRP A 79 -23.31 -17.59 2.30
N ASP A 80 -23.70 -18.24 3.40
CA ASP A 80 -23.92 -19.69 3.47
C ASP A 80 -24.95 -20.17 2.45
N ALA A 81 -25.95 -19.34 2.18
CA ALA A 81 -26.98 -19.57 1.16
C ALA A 81 -26.60 -19.11 -0.26
N TYR A 82 -25.34 -18.76 -0.50
CA TYR A 82 -24.83 -18.21 -1.78
C TYR A 82 -25.54 -16.93 -2.24
N ASN A 83 -26.18 -16.21 -1.34
CA ASN A 83 -26.88 -14.95 -1.62
C ASN A 83 -25.98 -13.75 -1.28
N VAL A 84 -25.08 -13.42 -2.22
CA VAL A 84 -24.11 -12.32 -2.08
C VAL A 84 -24.53 -11.18 -2.98
N THR A 85 -24.66 -9.99 -2.38
CA THR A 85 -24.98 -8.75 -3.10
C THR A 85 -23.69 -8.01 -3.49
N SER A 86 -23.77 -7.09 -4.44
CA SER A 86 -22.63 -6.28 -4.91
C SER A 86 -21.95 -5.43 -3.83
N SER A 87 -22.58 -5.24 -2.67
CA SER A 87 -22.05 -4.41 -1.58
C SER A 87 -21.39 -5.21 -0.45
N VAL A 88 -21.49 -6.54 -0.47
CA VAL A 88 -21.09 -7.41 0.66
C VAL A 88 -19.62 -7.27 1.05
N MET A 89 -18.72 -7.10 0.08
CA MET A 89 -17.27 -7.00 0.29
C MET A 89 -16.70 -5.61 -0.01
N ASN A 90 -17.51 -4.56 -0.02
CA ASN A 90 -17.03 -3.20 -0.33
C ASN A 90 -15.96 -2.72 0.64
N SER A 91 -16.10 -3.01 1.93
CA SER A 91 -15.12 -2.63 2.95
C SER A 91 -13.77 -3.33 2.73
N GLU A 92 -13.83 -4.62 2.44
CA GLU A 92 -12.67 -5.47 2.20
C GLU A 92 -11.93 -5.08 0.91
N TYR A 93 -12.69 -4.86 -0.16
CA TYR A 93 -12.17 -4.33 -1.41
C TYR A 93 -11.47 -2.98 -1.21
N LEU A 94 -12.11 -2.03 -0.54
CA LEU A 94 -11.54 -0.73 -0.23
C LEU A 94 -10.25 -0.86 0.59
N LYS A 95 -10.23 -1.71 1.62
CA LYS A 95 -9.04 -1.91 2.46
C LYS A 95 -7.85 -2.44 1.68
N LEU A 96 -8.07 -3.38 0.75
CA LEU A 96 -6.99 -3.91 -0.09
C LEU A 96 -6.39 -2.82 -0.97
N TYR A 97 -7.20 -1.95 -1.59
CA TYR A 97 -6.68 -0.84 -2.40
C TYR A 97 -6.07 0.27 -1.56
N ALA A 98 -6.78 0.75 -0.54
CA ALA A 98 -6.38 1.94 0.22
C ALA A 98 -5.19 1.69 1.14
N TYR A 99 -5.04 0.49 1.66
CA TYR A 99 -3.97 0.20 2.62
C TYR A 99 -2.94 -0.77 2.05
N SER A 100 -3.33 -1.98 1.62
CA SER A 100 -2.37 -3.00 1.17
C SER A 100 -1.64 -2.60 -0.11
N LEU A 101 -2.38 -2.38 -1.20
CA LEU A 101 -1.81 -2.08 -2.52
C LEU A 101 -1.09 -0.74 -2.55
N THR A 102 -1.64 0.28 -1.89
CA THR A 102 -0.99 1.59 -1.80
C THR A 102 0.37 1.49 -1.10
N ASP A 103 0.46 0.71 -0.02
CA ASP A 103 1.70 0.53 0.72
C ASP A 103 2.71 -0.32 -0.07
N PHE A 104 2.27 -1.41 -0.73
CA PHE A 104 3.17 -2.20 -1.58
C PHE A 104 3.70 -1.40 -2.78
N LYS A 105 2.86 -0.59 -3.44
CA LYS A 105 3.31 0.27 -4.54
C LYS A 105 4.35 1.30 -4.08
N LYS A 106 4.18 1.90 -2.89
CA LYS A 106 5.18 2.79 -2.30
C LYS A 106 6.48 2.04 -2.00
N ALA A 107 6.39 0.83 -1.43
CA ALA A 107 7.54 -0.01 -1.14
C ALA A 107 8.31 -0.38 -2.43
N ILE A 108 7.61 -0.84 -3.47
CA ILE A 108 8.19 -1.19 -4.77
C ILE A 108 8.92 0.02 -5.36
N LYS A 109 8.24 1.17 -5.44
CA LYS A 109 8.81 2.41 -5.97
C LYS A 109 10.08 2.80 -5.20
N ARG A 110 10.00 2.87 -3.88
CA ARG A 110 11.13 3.28 -3.04
C ARG A 110 12.29 2.30 -3.10
N SER A 111 12.00 0.99 -3.08
CA SER A 111 13.04 -0.04 -3.17
C SER A 111 13.76 0.01 -4.52
N ALA A 112 13.04 0.25 -5.62
CA ALA A 112 13.63 0.43 -6.94
C ALA A 112 14.53 1.68 -7.02
N GLU A 113 14.12 2.81 -6.41
CA GLU A 113 14.89 4.06 -6.38
C GLU A 113 16.23 3.91 -5.66
N VAL A 114 16.32 3.04 -4.65
CA VAL A 114 17.53 2.80 -3.87
C VAL A 114 18.22 1.46 -4.19
N GLU A 115 17.71 0.75 -5.19
CA GLU A 115 18.19 -0.57 -5.62
C GLU A 115 18.19 -1.63 -4.50
N ASP A 116 17.22 -1.55 -3.58
CA ASP A 116 17.02 -2.55 -2.52
C ASP A 116 16.15 -3.70 -3.05
N TRP A 117 16.79 -4.61 -3.79
CA TRP A 117 16.10 -5.66 -4.53
C TRP A 117 15.44 -6.72 -3.64
N ASN A 118 15.89 -6.92 -2.41
CA ASN A 118 15.22 -7.79 -1.46
C ASN A 118 13.82 -7.27 -1.12
N ASN A 119 13.74 -6.02 -0.67
CA ASN A 119 12.45 -5.39 -0.35
C ASN A 119 11.60 -5.18 -1.61
N TYR A 120 12.22 -4.92 -2.77
CA TYR A 120 11.53 -4.86 -4.06
C TYR A 120 10.82 -6.16 -4.39
N LEU A 121 11.52 -7.31 -4.28
CA LEU A 121 10.94 -8.63 -4.55
C LEU A 121 9.79 -8.94 -3.61
N ILE A 122 9.99 -8.77 -2.31
CA ILE A 122 8.96 -9.05 -1.29
C ILE A 122 7.70 -8.23 -1.55
N ALA A 123 7.85 -6.91 -1.77
CA ALA A 123 6.72 -6.04 -2.04
C ALA A 123 6.01 -6.41 -3.35
N THR A 124 6.75 -6.77 -4.40
CA THR A 124 6.19 -7.20 -5.69
C THR A 124 5.40 -8.50 -5.56
N VAL A 125 5.94 -9.48 -4.83
CA VAL A 125 5.24 -10.76 -4.59
C VAL A 125 3.96 -10.54 -3.79
N MET A 126 4.00 -9.72 -2.75
CA MET A 126 2.82 -9.44 -1.93
C MET A 126 1.76 -8.62 -2.68
N GLU A 127 2.17 -7.66 -3.50
CA GLU A 127 1.25 -6.93 -4.38
C GLU A 127 0.60 -7.88 -5.39
N ALA A 128 1.40 -8.76 -6.02
CA ALA A 128 0.91 -9.75 -6.97
C ALA A 128 -0.11 -10.69 -6.32
N TYR A 129 0.15 -11.16 -5.10
CA TYR A 129 -0.80 -11.97 -4.35
C TYR A 129 -2.14 -11.26 -4.09
N VAL A 130 -2.11 -9.99 -3.71
CA VAL A 130 -3.34 -9.22 -3.50
C VAL A 130 -4.12 -9.04 -4.80
N PHE A 131 -3.45 -8.73 -5.91
CA PHE A 131 -4.11 -8.61 -7.21
C PHE A 131 -4.64 -9.95 -7.75
N GLN A 132 -3.93 -11.05 -7.48
CA GLN A 132 -4.45 -12.39 -7.77
C GLN A 132 -5.78 -12.61 -7.07
N VAL A 133 -5.85 -12.37 -5.75
CA VAL A 133 -7.08 -12.52 -4.98
C VAL A 133 -8.21 -11.62 -5.51
N LEU A 134 -7.89 -10.38 -5.87
CA LEU A 134 -8.87 -9.45 -6.45
C LEU A 134 -9.38 -9.92 -7.81
N ALA A 135 -8.48 -10.34 -8.70
CA ALA A 135 -8.86 -10.84 -10.03
C ALA A 135 -9.69 -12.12 -9.95
N ASP A 136 -9.34 -13.05 -9.05
CA ASP A 136 -10.07 -14.31 -8.86
C ASP A 136 -11.48 -14.09 -8.30
N LEU A 137 -11.66 -13.14 -7.37
CA LEU A 137 -12.95 -12.88 -6.74
C LEU A 137 -13.86 -11.95 -7.55
N TYR A 138 -13.29 -10.98 -8.26
CA TYR A 138 -14.08 -9.93 -8.92
C TYR A 138 -13.97 -9.94 -10.45
N GLY A 139 -13.03 -10.70 -11.02
CA GLY A 139 -12.77 -10.73 -12.44
C GLY A 139 -12.00 -9.49 -12.92
N ALA A 140 -12.68 -8.54 -13.57
CA ALA A 140 -12.06 -7.28 -13.96
C ALA A 140 -11.98 -6.32 -12.77
N VAL A 141 -10.80 -5.74 -12.54
CA VAL A 141 -10.53 -4.78 -11.47
C VAL A 141 -9.55 -3.71 -11.93
N PRO A 142 -9.52 -2.52 -11.31
CA PRO A 142 -8.45 -1.55 -11.57
C PRO A 142 -7.08 -2.12 -11.22
N TYR A 143 -6.17 -2.16 -12.19
CA TYR A 143 -4.82 -2.70 -12.02
C TYR A 143 -3.74 -1.71 -12.47
N PHE A 144 -3.66 -1.40 -13.77
CA PHE A 144 -2.61 -0.53 -14.32
C PHE A 144 -2.70 0.91 -13.83
N GLU A 145 -3.91 1.40 -13.59
CA GLU A 145 -4.17 2.75 -13.10
C GLU A 145 -4.45 2.79 -11.58
N ALA A 146 -4.38 1.65 -10.90
CA ALA A 146 -4.69 1.55 -9.47
C ALA A 146 -3.70 2.30 -8.58
N CYS A 147 -4.21 2.93 -7.52
CA CYS A 147 -3.43 3.63 -6.49
C CYS A 147 -2.57 4.79 -7.03
N LYS A 148 -3.01 5.48 -8.08
CA LYS A 148 -2.32 6.61 -8.74
C LYS A 148 -3.05 7.93 -8.53
N ALA A 149 -3.67 8.13 -7.38
CA ALA A 149 -4.38 9.38 -7.06
C ALA A 149 -3.42 10.59 -6.99
N ASP A 150 -2.17 10.38 -6.60
CA ASP A 150 -1.10 11.37 -6.61
C ASP A 150 -0.68 11.77 -8.03
N GLU A 151 -0.90 10.91 -9.02
CA GLU A 151 -0.73 11.21 -10.45
C GLU A 151 -2.00 11.83 -11.08
N GLY A 152 -3.04 12.13 -10.29
CA GLY A 152 -4.31 12.72 -10.74
C GLY A 152 -5.33 11.69 -11.25
N ILE A 153 -5.05 10.40 -11.17
CA ILE A 153 -5.97 9.35 -11.61
C ILE A 153 -6.94 9.01 -10.47
N THR A 154 -8.14 9.58 -10.51
CA THR A 154 -9.19 9.38 -9.49
C THR A 154 -10.27 8.39 -9.92
N THR A 155 -10.34 8.06 -11.21
CA THR A 155 -11.29 7.10 -11.79
C THR A 155 -10.53 6.10 -12.66
N PRO A 156 -9.82 5.14 -12.05
CA PRO A 156 -9.02 4.16 -12.79
C PRO A 156 -9.90 3.24 -13.61
N LYS A 157 -9.38 2.78 -14.75
CA LYS A 157 -10.02 1.79 -15.61
C LYS A 157 -9.98 0.41 -14.97
N PHE A 158 -10.95 -0.42 -15.36
CA PHE A 158 -10.96 -1.84 -15.04
C PHE A 158 -10.19 -2.60 -16.12
N ASP A 159 -9.28 -3.44 -15.69
CA ASP A 159 -8.45 -4.29 -16.54
C ASP A 159 -8.94 -5.74 -16.40
N SER A 160 -8.85 -6.52 -17.47
CA SER A 160 -9.31 -7.91 -17.46
C SER A 160 -8.37 -8.81 -16.65
N GLY A 161 -8.90 -9.93 -16.14
CA GLY A 161 -8.08 -10.91 -15.42
C GLY A 161 -6.92 -11.45 -16.27
N GLU A 162 -7.10 -11.62 -17.59
CA GLU A 162 -6.05 -12.06 -18.50
C GLU A 162 -4.89 -11.04 -18.57
N GLU A 163 -5.20 -9.75 -18.72
CA GLU A 163 -4.21 -8.68 -18.76
C GLU A 163 -3.47 -8.59 -17.41
N ILE A 164 -4.21 -8.68 -16.30
CA ILE A 164 -3.63 -8.66 -14.95
C ILE A 164 -2.65 -9.80 -14.77
N TYR A 165 -3.06 -11.05 -15.03
CA TYR A 165 -2.18 -12.21 -14.85
C TYR A 165 -0.97 -12.18 -15.78
N THR A 166 -1.13 -11.73 -17.01
CA THR A 166 -0.01 -11.58 -17.94
C THR A 166 1.05 -10.63 -17.40
N ASP A 167 0.63 -9.47 -16.87
CA ASP A 167 1.54 -8.48 -16.29
C ASP A 167 2.13 -8.96 -14.96
N LEU A 168 1.34 -9.62 -14.09
CA LEU A 168 1.83 -10.18 -12.84
C LEU A 168 3.00 -11.15 -13.07
N PHE A 169 2.90 -12.07 -14.03
CA PHE A 169 3.99 -12.99 -14.35
C PHE A 169 5.22 -12.23 -14.84
N ALA A 170 5.06 -11.28 -15.76
CA ALA A 170 6.18 -10.49 -16.27
C ALA A 170 6.89 -9.69 -15.18
N ARG A 171 6.14 -9.10 -14.25
CA ARG A 171 6.70 -8.34 -13.12
C ARG A 171 7.39 -9.23 -12.10
N LEU A 172 6.86 -10.42 -11.82
CA LEU A 172 7.52 -11.39 -10.94
C LEU A 172 8.82 -11.90 -11.55
N ASP A 173 8.84 -12.18 -12.86
CA ASP A 173 10.06 -12.59 -13.58
C ASP A 173 11.10 -11.45 -13.57
N ASP A 174 10.70 -10.20 -13.78
CA ASP A 174 11.57 -9.04 -13.67
C ASP A 174 12.14 -8.93 -12.25
N ALA A 175 11.30 -9.03 -11.22
CA ALA A 175 11.73 -8.96 -9.83
C ALA A 175 12.72 -10.06 -9.46
N LEU A 176 12.52 -11.28 -9.95
CA LEU A 176 13.42 -12.41 -9.74
C LEU A 176 14.76 -12.29 -10.48
N SER A 177 14.83 -11.46 -11.52
CA SER A 177 16.05 -11.24 -12.32
C SER A 177 17.06 -10.26 -11.68
N LYS A 178 16.68 -9.60 -10.57
CA LYS A 178 17.53 -8.57 -9.93
C LYS A 178 18.73 -9.16 -9.21
N ASP A 179 19.77 -8.31 -8.99
CA ASP A 179 20.97 -8.70 -8.25
C ASP A 179 20.76 -8.57 -6.74
N PHE A 180 20.36 -9.65 -6.10
CA PHE A 180 20.14 -9.72 -4.64
C PHE A 180 21.45 -9.68 -3.81
N LYS A 181 22.63 -9.64 -4.46
CA LYS A 181 23.92 -9.51 -3.80
C LYS A 181 24.44 -8.06 -3.83
N ALA A 182 23.70 -7.15 -4.43
CA ALA A 182 24.06 -5.74 -4.43
C ALA A 182 24.21 -5.21 -3.00
N ALA A 183 25.18 -4.32 -2.79
CA ALA A 183 25.43 -3.74 -1.45
C ALA A 183 24.28 -2.88 -0.92
N THR A 184 23.35 -2.50 -1.80
CA THR A 184 22.12 -1.75 -1.50
C THR A 184 20.99 -2.62 -0.96
N CYS A 185 21.08 -3.94 -1.14
CA CYS A 185 20.06 -4.88 -0.62
C CYS A 185 20.11 -4.94 0.90
N THR A 186 18.96 -4.71 1.52
CA THR A 186 18.81 -4.79 2.98
C THR A 186 18.08 -6.06 3.38
N ASP A 187 18.41 -6.59 4.56
CA ASP A 187 17.65 -7.68 5.16
C ASP A 187 16.36 -7.09 5.76
N PRO A 188 15.17 -7.49 5.30
CA PRO A 188 13.90 -7.04 5.86
C PRO A 188 13.67 -7.54 7.30
N GLY A 189 14.30 -8.65 7.69
CA GLY A 189 14.19 -9.24 9.02
C GLY A 189 12.74 -9.36 9.48
N LYS A 190 12.46 -8.90 10.70
CA LYS A 190 11.09 -8.93 11.28
C LYS A 190 10.06 -8.05 10.58
N ALA A 191 10.45 -7.21 9.65
CA ALA A 191 9.52 -6.43 8.84
C ALA A 191 8.78 -7.31 7.81
N ASP A 192 9.40 -8.42 7.40
CA ASP A 192 8.73 -9.49 6.66
C ASP A 192 7.92 -10.36 7.64
N LEU A 193 6.61 -10.17 7.66
CA LEU A 193 5.71 -10.90 8.56
C LEU A 193 5.45 -12.35 8.12
N VAL A 194 5.85 -12.73 6.91
CA VAL A 194 5.60 -14.06 6.34
C VAL A 194 6.76 -15.01 6.64
N PHE A 195 7.98 -14.60 6.32
CA PHE A 195 9.17 -15.46 6.45
C PHE A 195 10.24 -14.90 7.39
N GLY A 196 10.05 -13.69 7.93
CA GLY A 196 11.00 -13.09 8.85
C GLY A 196 12.36 -12.75 8.22
N GLY A 197 12.38 -12.51 6.91
CA GLY A 197 13.59 -12.22 6.15
C GLY A 197 14.38 -13.45 5.69
N ASN A 198 13.81 -14.64 5.74
CA ASN A 198 14.44 -15.90 5.30
C ASN A 198 14.10 -16.25 3.85
#